data_ca823d5cb69ccf79630c1fa675cbcbee
#
_entry.id   ca823d5cb69ccf79630c1fa675cbcbee
#
_cell.length_a   1.000
_cell.length_b   1.000
_cell.length_c   1.000
_cell.angle_alpha   90.00
_cell.angle_beta   90.00
_cell.angle_gamma   90.00
#
_symmetry.space_group_name_H-M   'P 1'
#
loop_
_entity.id
_entity.type
_entity.pdbx_description
1 polymer ?
#
loop_
_entity_poly.entity_id
_entity_poly.type
_entity_poly.pdbx_seq_one_letter_code
_entity_poly.pdbx_strand_id
1 'polypeptide(L)'
;MFIIPTILYAVWQYGWYCLGRSRLDCMRNMTKYLYHKNIVFSKLFQNMSIAMNILSKEEMDFFYSYNEHVPFTLNKLYDIQSILDDLNKDINDKIILTSQLPFNSGMISVVYYATMCNKPIVIKVKRPDITIQLLEGLHQFKRLIQWLQYLPYLYEFDLLSVYHENTTDMINQLDFKNEINNLISIKDNFKNIKYVVIPTVYPLFTTLNENVIVMERLIGNKIQDISINTKLYEQYILLLFKLTIKSLLYDGCYHGDLHTGNILFITEEEPKIGLIDFGIIGKISRKSQNDFYNFMKTSLLDKDFEKASHIMTTHMLHPPSKYNDLSLSTKQNIVKDIINVLKDTLHTGTFDIQFMYNLNHVLYKHKLSLDREFCKIQLSMLISFSVTDVLCKKCKNTFIHYFSQALDEIFNDGLNIE
;
A
#
# COMPACT_ATOMS: atom_id res chain seq x y z
N MET A 1 -2.31 -26.88 -13.97
CA MET A 1 -1.04 -27.64 -13.82
C MET A 1 0.03 -26.93 -12.97
N PHE A 2 -0.34 -25.82 -12.30
CA PHE A 2 0.57 -24.98 -11.49
C PHE A 2 0.82 -25.51 -10.05
N ILE A 3 -0.21 -26.04 -9.38
CA ILE A 3 -0.21 -26.34 -7.93
C ILE A 3 0.76 -27.47 -7.58
N ILE A 4 0.68 -28.62 -8.23
CA ILE A 4 1.49 -29.79 -7.90
C ILE A 4 2.99 -29.50 -8.04
N PRO A 5 3.50 -28.94 -9.17
CA PRO A 5 4.91 -28.59 -9.28
C PRO A 5 5.36 -27.57 -8.23
N THR A 6 4.47 -26.63 -7.83
CA THR A 6 4.77 -25.62 -6.81
C THR A 6 4.93 -26.26 -5.43
N ILE A 7 4.02 -27.17 -5.07
CA ILE A 7 4.12 -27.93 -3.80
C ILE A 7 5.39 -28.77 -3.77
N LEU A 8 5.69 -29.50 -4.85
CA LEU A 8 6.90 -30.32 -4.95
C LEU A 8 8.17 -29.47 -4.81
N TYR A 9 8.19 -28.30 -5.44
CA TYR A 9 9.32 -27.38 -5.33
C TYR A 9 9.45 -26.79 -3.92
N ALA A 10 8.34 -26.46 -3.25
CA ALA A 10 8.33 -26.00 -1.87
C ALA A 10 8.87 -27.09 -0.91
N VAL A 11 8.42 -28.34 -1.06
CA VAL A 11 8.92 -29.49 -0.29
C VAL A 11 10.43 -29.70 -0.53
N TRP A 12 10.88 -29.56 -1.78
CA TRP A 12 12.29 -29.66 -2.12
C TRP A 12 13.13 -28.55 -1.47
N GLN A 13 12.67 -27.30 -1.49
CA GLN A 13 13.34 -26.18 -0.80
C GLN A 13 13.36 -26.38 0.72
N TYR A 14 12.26 -26.90 1.30
CA TYR A 14 12.20 -27.24 2.72
C TYR A 14 13.19 -28.36 3.07
N GLY A 15 13.34 -29.38 2.23
CA GLY A 15 14.36 -30.42 2.38
C GLY A 15 15.77 -29.85 2.43
N TRP A 16 16.09 -28.89 1.55
CA TRP A 16 17.38 -28.19 1.57
C TRP A 16 17.58 -27.34 2.83
N TYR A 17 16.54 -26.70 3.32
CA TYR A 17 16.58 -25.99 4.61
C TYR A 17 16.91 -26.94 5.77
N CYS A 18 16.28 -28.11 5.82
CA CYS A 18 16.58 -29.13 6.82
C CYS A 18 18.02 -29.68 6.71
N LEU A 19 18.62 -29.61 5.53
CA LEU A 19 20.02 -30.01 5.26
C LEU A 19 21.03 -28.88 5.52
N GLY A 20 20.57 -27.73 6.11
CA GLY A 20 21.46 -26.66 6.56
C GLY A 20 21.61 -25.49 5.57
N ARG A 21 20.81 -25.44 4.46
CA ARG A 21 20.75 -24.23 3.63
C ARG A 21 20.10 -23.08 4.40
N SER A 22 20.57 -21.85 4.20
CA SER A 22 19.99 -20.69 4.88
C SER A 22 18.51 -20.53 4.51
N ARG A 23 17.69 -20.05 5.44
CA ARG A 23 16.27 -19.75 5.21
C ARG A 23 16.12 -18.71 4.10
N LEU A 24 16.96 -17.67 4.09
CA LEU A 24 16.95 -16.61 3.08
C LEU A 24 17.22 -17.18 1.67
N ASP A 25 18.16 -18.12 1.49
CA ASP A 25 18.43 -18.72 0.18
C ASP A 25 17.27 -19.58 -0.31
N CYS A 26 16.63 -20.33 0.59
CA CYS A 26 15.43 -21.08 0.25
C CYS A 26 14.29 -20.14 -0.17
N MET A 27 14.12 -19.00 0.53
CA MET A 27 13.14 -17.98 0.19
C MET A 27 13.45 -17.34 -1.16
N ARG A 28 14.70 -16.97 -1.43
CA ARG A 28 15.13 -16.41 -2.74
C ARG A 28 14.80 -17.37 -3.90
N ASN A 29 15.11 -18.65 -3.72
CA ASN A 29 14.83 -19.66 -4.76
C ASN A 29 13.32 -19.83 -4.98
N MET A 30 12.56 -19.92 -3.89
CA MET A 30 11.10 -20.04 -3.95
C MET A 30 10.44 -18.83 -4.59
N THR A 31 10.85 -17.62 -4.20
CA THR A 31 10.36 -16.37 -4.72
C THR A 31 10.61 -16.25 -6.22
N LYS A 32 11.85 -16.56 -6.65
CA LYS A 32 12.21 -16.57 -8.08
C LYS A 32 11.38 -17.58 -8.88
N TYR A 33 11.19 -18.77 -8.34
CA TYR A 33 10.35 -19.80 -8.98
C TYR A 33 8.91 -19.34 -9.13
N LEU A 34 8.29 -18.84 -8.05
CA LEU A 34 6.90 -18.37 -8.03
C LEU A 34 6.68 -17.21 -8.98
N TYR A 35 7.57 -16.22 -8.97
CA TYR A 35 7.52 -15.06 -9.85
C TYR A 35 7.50 -15.46 -11.33
N HIS A 36 8.38 -16.39 -11.75
CA HIS A 36 8.42 -16.87 -13.13
C HIS A 36 7.18 -17.68 -13.54
N LYS A 37 6.46 -18.22 -12.58
CA LYS A 37 5.25 -19.01 -12.85
C LYS A 37 3.98 -18.17 -12.86
N ASN A 38 3.93 -17.13 -12.04
CA ASN A 38 2.73 -16.32 -11.88
C ASN A 38 3.08 -14.93 -11.36
N ILE A 39 2.80 -13.91 -12.16
CA ILE A 39 3.16 -12.51 -11.85
C ILE A 39 2.44 -11.96 -10.62
N VAL A 40 1.28 -12.51 -10.24
CA VAL A 40 0.54 -12.12 -9.03
C VAL A 40 1.38 -12.26 -7.76
N PHE A 41 2.32 -13.21 -7.74
CA PHE A 41 3.23 -13.35 -6.61
C PHE A 41 4.15 -12.16 -6.39
N SER A 42 4.43 -11.34 -7.43
CA SER A 42 5.21 -10.11 -7.24
C SER A 42 4.54 -9.15 -6.26
N LYS A 43 3.21 -8.99 -6.34
CA LYS A 43 2.44 -8.15 -5.41
C LYS A 43 2.41 -8.72 -3.98
N LEU A 44 2.33 -10.05 -3.86
CA LEU A 44 2.44 -10.70 -2.55
C LEU A 44 3.81 -10.45 -1.92
N PHE A 45 4.89 -10.52 -2.71
CA PHE A 45 6.25 -10.27 -2.20
C PHE A 45 6.45 -8.82 -1.78
N GLN A 46 5.87 -7.86 -2.52
CA GLN A 46 5.82 -6.47 -2.09
C GLN A 46 5.18 -6.32 -0.70
N ASN A 47 4.04 -6.98 -0.49
CA ASN A 47 3.33 -6.94 0.79
C ASN A 47 4.09 -7.69 1.91
N MET A 48 4.89 -8.70 1.59
CA MET A 48 5.71 -9.41 2.59
C MET A 48 6.81 -8.52 3.18
N SER A 49 7.26 -7.49 2.49
CA SER A 49 8.22 -6.53 3.05
C SER A 49 7.71 -5.81 4.31
N ILE A 50 6.40 -5.85 4.57
CA ILE A 50 5.74 -5.23 5.71
C ILE A 50 5.60 -6.22 6.90
N ALA A 51 5.84 -7.51 6.68
CA ALA A 51 5.63 -8.58 7.68
C ALA A 51 6.76 -8.65 8.73
N MET A 52 6.96 -7.58 9.50
CA MET A 52 8.09 -7.37 10.42
C MET A 52 8.24 -8.43 11.53
N ASN A 53 7.15 -9.11 11.92
CA ASN A 53 7.19 -10.07 13.04
C ASN A 53 7.55 -11.50 12.63
N ILE A 54 7.60 -11.77 11.31
CA ILE A 54 7.80 -13.12 10.77
C ILE A 54 9.16 -13.23 10.09
N LEU A 55 9.70 -12.12 9.58
CA LEU A 55 10.90 -12.06 8.76
C LEU A 55 12.06 -11.41 9.52
N SER A 56 13.28 -11.91 9.29
CA SER A 56 14.51 -11.23 9.72
C SER A 56 14.71 -9.93 8.90
N LYS A 57 15.60 -9.05 9.38
CA LYS A 57 15.94 -7.83 8.66
C LYS A 57 16.43 -8.10 7.23
N GLU A 58 17.31 -9.09 7.05
CA GLU A 58 17.84 -9.46 5.72
C GLU A 58 16.75 -10.01 4.79
N GLU A 59 15.78 -10.74 5.34
CA GLU A 59 14.62 -11.26 4.59
C GLU A 59 13.67 -10.12 4.19
N MET A 60 13.45 -9.15 5.09
CA MET A 60 12.67 -7.95 4.77
C MET A 60 13.34 -7.12 3.67
N ASP A 61 14.65 -6.86 3.77
CA ASP A 61 15.42 -6.12 2.78
C ASP A 61 15.37 -6.81 1.40
N PHE A 62 15.36 -8.14 1.39
CA PHE A 62 15.19 -8.91 0.16
C PHE A 62 13.80 -8.69 -0.45
N PHE A 63 12.72 -8.81 0.31
CA PHE A 63 11.37 -8.56 -0.23
C PHE A 63 11.16 -7.09 -0.58
N TYR A 64 11.80 -6.17 0.13
CA TYR A 64 11.76 -4.75 -0.17
C TYR A 64 12.24 -4.42 -1.58
N SER A 65 13.22 -5.17 -2.11
CA SER A 65 13.69 -4.99 -3.48
C SER A 65 12.60 -5.17 -4.55
N TYR A 66 11.54 -5.91 -4.27
CA TYR A 66 10.38 -6.08 -5.16
C TYR A 66 9.47 -4.84 -5.23
N ASN A 67 9.61 -3.89 -4.30
CA ASN A 67 8.87 -2.63 -4.36
C ASN A 67 9.39 -1.69 -5.46
N GLU A 68 10.66 -1.81 -5.83
CA GLU A 68 11.32 -0.88 -6.73
C GLU A 68 11.68 -1.49 -8.09
N HIS A 69 11.99 -2.78 -8.13
CA HIS A 69 12.52 -3.43 -9.33
C HIS A 69 11.91 -4.81 -9.54
N VAL A 70 10.72 -4.84 -10.15
CA VAL A 70 10.16 -6.11 -10.62
C VAL A 70 10.96 -6.58 -11.85
N PRO A 71 11.56 -7.78 -11.85
CA PRO A 71 12.39 -8.25 -12.94
C PRO A 71 11.67 -8.19 -14.30
N PHE A 72 12.41 -7.83 -15.36
CA PHE A 72 11.92 -7.83 -16.74
C PHE A 72 13.01 -8.26 -17.71
N THR A 73 12.59 -8.63 -18.91
CA THR A 73 13.51 -8.99 -20.02
C THR A 73 13.28 -8.00 -21.15
N LEU A 74 14.32 -7.31 -21.58
CA LEU A 74 14.22 -6.21 -22.56
C LEU A 74 13.49 -6.61 -23.85
N ASN A 75 13.78 -7.78 -24.41
CA ASN A 75 13.14 -8.28 -25.63
C ASN A 75 11.65 -8.64 -25.46
N LYS A 76 11.13 -8.54 -24.24
CA LYS A 76 9.70 -8.70 -23.93
C LYS A 76 8.99 -7.38 -23.66
N LEU A 77 9.65 -6.23 -23.82
CA LEU A 77 9.04 -4.92 -23.73
C LEU A 77 8.58 -4.45 -25.11
N TYR A 78 7.67 -3.49 -25.14
CA TYR A 78 7.38 -2.76 -26.37
C TYR A 78 8.62 -1.98 -26.83
N ASP A 79 8.77 -1.83 -28.14
CA ASP A 79 9.73 -0.87 -28.69
C ASP A 79 9.29 0.55 -28.33
N ILE A 80 9.99 1.14 -27.39
CA ILE A 80 9.66 2.48 -26.89
C ILE A 80 9.80 3.55 -27.99
N GLN A 81 10.71 3.36 -28.96
CA GLN A 81 10.87 4.31 -30.03
C GLN A 81 9.65 4.32 -30.97
N SER A 82 9.12 3.15 -31.29
CA SER A 82 7.87 3.04 -32.08
C SER A 82 6.68 3.71 -31.39
N ILE A 83 6.56 3.52 -30.06
CA ILE A 83 5.53 4.21 -29.27
C ILE A 83 5.69 5.74 -29.36
N LEU A 84 6.91 6.25 -29.22
CA LEU A 84 7.17 7.69 -29.27
C LEU A 84 6.93 8.29 -30.65
N ASP A 85 7.30 7.56 -31.71
CA ASP A 85 7.05 8.00 -33.09
C ASP A 85 5.55 8.17 -33.32
N ASP A 86 4.72 7.26 -32.77
CA ASP A 86 3.27 7.38 -32.83
C ASP A 86 2.72 8.54 -31.97
N LEU A 87 3.20 8.70 -30.73
CA LEU A 87 2.78 9.79 -29.86
C LEU A 87 3.18 11.17 -30.37
N ASN A 88 4.31 11.28 -31.09
CA ASN A 88 4.85 12.53 -31.59
C ASN A 88 4.32 12.94 -32.99
N LYS A 89 3.47 12.12 -33.65
CA LYS A 89 3.04 12.39 -35.04
C LYS A 89 2.37 13.75 -35.22
N ASP A 90 1.41 14.07 -34.34
CA ASP A 90 0.52 15.21 -34.48
C ASP A 90 0.68 16.25 -33.36
N ILE A 91 1.83 16.24 -32.67
CA ILE A 91 2.09 17.09 -31.51
C ILE A 91 3.30 17.98 -31.77
N ASN A 92 3.14 19.28 -31.48
CA ASN A 92 4.22 20.26 -31.61
C ASN A 92 5.30 20.03 -30.53
N ASP A 93 4.88 19.67 -29.33
CA ASP A 93 5.73 19.47 -28.15
C ASP A 93 6.21 18.04 -28.09
N LYS A 94 7.25 17.72 -28.88
CA LYS A 94 7.77 16.37 -29.00
C LYS A 94 8.38 15.85 -27.70
N ILE A 95 8.12 14.58 -27.43
CA ILE A 95 8.74 13.82 -26.36
C ILE A 95 10.08 13.27 -26.85
N ILE A 96 11.14 13.49 -26.07
CA ILE A 96 12.49 13.03 -26.36
C ILE A 96 12.97 12.16 -25.20
N LEU A 97 13.32 10.91 -25.47
CA LEU A 97 13.86 10.00 -24.45
C LEU A 97 15.23 10.46 -23.96
N THR A 98 15.45 10.34 -22.66
CA THR A 98 16.78 10.51 -22.05
C THR A 98 17.60 9.21 -22.14
N SER A 99 16.92 8.05 -22.11
CA SER A 99 17.54 6.72 -22.20
C SER A 99 16.56 5.72 -22.83
N GLN A 100 17.10 4.82 -23.66
CA GLN A 100 16.35 3.70 -24.25
C GLN A 100 16.00 2.61 -23.22
N LEU A 101 16.66 2.61 -22.05
CA LEU A 101 16.40 1.65 -20.99
C LEU A 101 15.46 2.25 -19.97
N PRO A 102 14.46 1.47 -19.48
CA PRO A 102 13.62 1.90 -18.39
C PRO A 102 14.47 2.07 -17.12
N PHE A 103 14.22 3.12 -16.35
CA PHE A 103 14.92 3.36 -15.09
C PHE A 103 14.22 2.69 -13.90
N ASN A 104 12.92 2.38 -14.05
CA ASN A 104 12.14 1.70 -13.03
C ASN A 104 11.15 0.71 -13.67
N SER A 105 10.74 -0.29 -12.90
CA SER A 105 9.92 -1.37 -13.41
C SER A 105 9.03 -1.94 -12.30
N GLY A 106 7.71 -1.73 -12.45
CA GLY A 106 6.67 -2.32 -11.63
C GLY A 106 6.14 -3.64 -12.18
N MET A 107 5.12 -4.18 -11.53
CA MET A 107 4.43 -5.39 -12.00
C MET A 107 3.75 -5.17 -13.36
N ILE A 108 3.06 -4.04 -13.51
CA ILE A 108 2.20 -3.74 -14.67
C ILE A 108 2.93 -2.97 -15.75
N SER A 109 3.88 -2.11 -15.37
CA SER A 109 4.50 -1.14 -16.29
C SER A 109 5.98 -0.98 -16.04
N VAL A 110 6.64 -0.40 -17.03
CA VAL A 110 8.01 0.11 -16.96
C VAL A 110 8.00 1.62 -17.14
N VAL A 111 8.98 2.32 -16.58
CA VAL A 111 9.04 3.78 -16.58
C VAL A 111 10.33 4.26 -17.21
N TYR A 112 10.20 5.22 -18.12
CA TYR A 112 11.31 5.85 -18.83
C TYR A 112 11.44 7.33 -18.47
N TYR A 113 12.66 7.83 -18.46
CA TYR A 113 12.92 9.28 -18.40
C TYR A 113 12.90 9.89 -19.80
N ALA A 114 12.24 11.05 -19.89
CA ALA A 114 12.15 11.83 -21.12
C ALA A 114 12.08 13.33 -20.81
N THR A 115 12.11 14.13 -21.85
CA THR A 115 11.86 15.57 -21.81
C THR A 115 10.78 15.95 -22.82
N MET A 116 10.00 16.97 -22.49
CA MET A 116 9.02 17.60 -23.37
C MET A 116 9.09 19.11 -23.13
N CYS A 117 9.30 19.93 -24.18
CA CYS A 117 9.54 21.37 -24.05
C CYS A 117 10.64 21.72 -23.02
N ASN A 118 11.73 20.97 -23.02
CA ASN A 118 12.84 21.10 -22.06
C ASN A 118 12.45 20.86 -20.58
N LYS A 119 11.24 20.37 -20.31
CA LYS A 119 10.82 19.98 -18.96
C LYS A 119 11.01 18.48 -18.76
N PRO A 120 11.52 18.06 -17.59
CA PRO A 120 11.66 16.64 -17.29
C PRO A 120 10.30 15.98 -17.11
N ILE A 121 10.08 14.87 -17.78
CA ILE A 121 8.88 14.05 -17.69
C ILE A 121 9.24 12.58 -17.48
N VAL A 122 8.27 11.78 -17.12
CA VAL A 122 8.33 10.32 -17.11
C VAL A 122 7.25 9.76 -18.02
N ILE A 123 7.59 8.65 -18.66
CA ILE A 123 6.67 7.86 -19.48
C ILE A 123 6.50 6.50 -18.83
N LYS A 124 5.31 6.21 -18.35
CA LYS A 124 4.92 4.91 -17.81
C LYS A 124 4.29 4.11 -18.94
N VAL A 125 4.89 2.98 -19.30
CA VAL A 125 4.44 2.13 -20.42
C VAL A 125 4.01 0.78 -19.87
N LYS A 126 2.80 0.35 -20.18
CA LYS A 126 2.26 -0.95 -19.80
C LYS A 126 3.11 -2.07 -20.41
N ARG A 127 3.36 -3.14 -19.65
CA ARG A 127 4.08 -4.30 -20.18
C ARG A 127 3.22 -5.04 -21.20
N PRO A 128 3.83 -5.59 -22.27
CA PRO A 128 3.11 -6.44 -23.20
C PRO A 128 2.44 -7.62 -22.49
N ASP A 129 1.27 -8.00 -22.94
CA ASP A 129 0.50 -9.17 -22.46
C ASP A 129 0.21 -9.19 -20.96
N ILE A 130 0.49 -8.09 -20.22
CA ILE A 130 0.31 -8.04 -18.78
C ILE A 130 -1.14 -8.31 -18.37
N THR A 131 -2.11 -7.86 -19.14
CA THR A 131 -3.53 -8.11 -18.89
C THR A 131 -3.83 -9.61 -18.90
N ILE A 132 -3.33 -10.33 -19.90
CA ILE A 132 -3.51 -11.78 -20.01
C ILE A 132 -2.79 -12.48 -18.86
N GLN A 133 -1.52 -12.12 -18.63
CA GLN A 133 -0.70 -12.72 -17.57
C GLN A 133 -1.30 -12.51 -16.18
N LEU A 134 -1.87 -11.32 -15.91
CA LEU A 134 -2.51 -11.01 -14.64
C LEU A 134 -3.80 -11.82 -14.45
N LEU A 135 -4.69 -11.85 -15.46
CA LEU A 135 -5.95 -12.58 -15.38
C LEU A 135 -5.73 -14.10 -15.23
N GLU A 136 -4.81 -14.67 -15.99
CA GLU A 136 -4.41 -16.08 -15.84
C GLU A 136 -3.80 -16.33 -14.47
N GLY A 137 -2.93 -15.43 -14.02
CA GLY A 137 -2.29 -15.49 -12.71
C GLY A 137 -3.28 -15.47 -11.56
N LEU A 138 -4.26 -14.57 -11.61
CA LEU A 138 -5.34 -14.49 -10.63
C LEU A 138 -6.19 -15.76 -10.62
N HIS A 139 -6.52 -16.30 -11.81
CA HIS A 139 -7.26 -17.55 -11.89
C HIS A 139 -6.49 -18.74 -11.27
N GLN A 140 -5.19 -18.85 -11.53
CA GLN A 140 -4.34 -19.86 -10.91
C GLN A 140 -4.25 -19.67 -9.39
N PHE A 141 -4.14 -18.42 -8.93
CA PHE A 141 -4.07 -18.10 -7.51
C PHE A 141 -5.38 -18.41 -6.78
N LYS A 142 -6.54 -18.14 -7.41
CA LYS A 142 -7.85 -18.55 -6.89
C LYS A 142 -7.92 -20.06 -6.64
N ARG A 143 -7.46 -20.86 -7.60
CA ARG A 143 -7.42 -22.32 -7.45
C ARG A 143 -6.51 -22.77 -6.30
N LEU A 144 -5.36 -22.10 -6.12
CA LEU A 144 -4.47 -22.37 -5.00
C LEU A 144 -5.16 -22.09 -3.65
N ILE A 145 -5.83 -20.94 -3.52
CA ILE A 145 -6.58 -20.57 -2.31
C ILE A 145 -7.69 -21.59 -2.04
N GLN A 146 -8.46 -21.99 -3.04
CA GLN A 146 -9.49 -23.01 -2.90
C GLN A 146 -8.94 -24.34 -2.39
N TRP A 147 -7.70 -24.66 -2.74
CA TRP A 147 -7.01 -25.87 -2.25
C TRP A 147 -6.52 -25.67 -0.79
N LEU A 148 -5.97 -24.52 -0.47
CA LEU A 148 -5.47 -24.20 0.87
C LEU A 148 -6.57 -24.17 1.93
N GLN A 149 -7.82 -23.91 1.57
CA GLN A 149 -8.97 -23.96 2.48
C GLN A 149 -9.21 -25.35 3.10
N TYR A 150 -8.74 -26.42 2.46
CA TYR A 150 -8.83 -27.77 3.03
C TYR A 150 -7.79 -28.09 4.09
N LEU A 151 -6.81 -27.20 4.31
CA LEU A 151 -5.80 -27.37 5.35
C LEU A 151 -6.36 -26.96 6.73
N PRO A 152 -6.16 -27.78 7.79
CA PRO A 152 -6.79 -27.60 9.09
C PRO A 152 -6.61 -26.21 9.73
N TYR A 153 -5.46 -25.58 9.50
CA TYR A 153 -5.13 -24.26 10.08
C TYR A 153 -5.58 -23.08 9.23
N LEU A 154 -5.89 -23.27 7.94
CA LEU A 154 -6.27 -22.21 7.01
C LEU A 154 -7.78 -22.19 6.75
N TYR A 155 -8.50 -23.24 7.14
CA TYR A 155 -9.96 -23.33 7.02
C TYR A 155 -10.70 -22.19 7.74
N GLU A 156 -10.13 -21.69 8.82
CA GLU A 156 -10.74 -20.64 9.64
C GLU A 156 -10.61 -19.24 9.02
N PHE A 157 -9.71 -19.06 8.05
CA PHE A 157 -9.54 -17.79 7.35
C PHE A 157 -10.39 -17.78 6.08
N ASP A 158 -11.19 -16.72 5.90
CA ASP A 158 -11.92 -16.51 4.65
C ASP A 158 -10.98 -15.97 3.55
N LEU A 159 -10.06 -16.86 3.12
CA LEU A 159 -9.06 -16.53 2.12
C LEU A 159 -9.68 -16.16 0.77
N LEU A 160 -10.89 -16.66 0.46
CA LEU A 160 -11.59 -16.34 -0.78
C LEU A 160 -12.11 -14.90 -0.79
N SER A 161 -12.66 -14.42 0.32
CA SER A 161 -13.08 -13.02 0.43
C SER A 161 -11.89 -12.07 0.30
N VAL A 162 -10.79 -12.36 1.00
CA VAL A 162 -9.52 -11.61 0.87
C VAL A 162 -9.02 -11.61 -0.58
N TYR A 163 -9.08 -12.76 -1.26
CA TYR A 163 -8.71 -12.86 -2.68
C TYR A 163 -9.60 -11.97 -3.56
N HIS A 164 -10.92 -12.05 -3.40
CA HIS A 164 -11.86 -11.28 -4.23
C HIS A 164 -11.70 -9.78 -4.06
N GLU A 165 -11.43 -9.32 -2.85
CA GLU A 165 -11.20 -7.90 -2.56
C GLU A 165 -9.94 -7.37 -3.22
N ASN A 166 -8.83 -8.08 -3.08
CA ASN A 166 -7.56 -7.66 -3.68
C ASN A 166 -7.53 -7.81 -5.21
N THR A 167 -8.26 -8.77 -5.76
CA THR A 167 -8.34 -8.99 -7.21
C THR A 167 -8.90 -7.78 -7.95
N THR A 168 -9.94 -7.14 -7.42
CA THR A 168 -10.55 -5.96 -8.03
C THR A 168 -9.54 -4.82 -8.14
N ASP A 169 -8.80 -4.57 -7.06
CA ASP A 169 -7.80 -3.50 -7.03
C ASP A 169 -6.63 -3.79 -7.99
N MET A 170 -6.23 -5.06 -8.12
CA MET A 170 -5.19 -5.45 -9.09
C MET A 170 -5.64 -5.29 -10.54
N ILE A 171 -6.90 -5.62 -10.86
CA ILE A 171 -7.46 -5.46 -12.20
C ILE A 171 -7.60 -3.96 -12.54
N ASN A 172 -8.05 -3.14 -11.58
CA ASN A 172 -8.20 -1.70 -11.78
C ASN A 172 -6.85 -1.01 -12.12
N GLN A 173 -5.72 -1.54 -11.66
CA GLN A 173 -4.40 -1.03 -12.03
C GLN A 173 -4.05 -1.24 -13.52
N LEU A 174 -4.76 -2.12 -14.24
CA LEU A 174 -4.58 -2.28 -15.68
C LEU A 174 -5.18 -1.12 -16.49
N ASP A 175 -6.06 -0.32 -15.89
CA ASP A 175 -6.69 0.83 -16.55
C ASP A 175 -5.92 2.13 -16.24
N PHE A 176 -5.07 2.55 -17.17
CA PHE A 176 -4.32 3.79 -17.04
C PHE A 176 -5.19 5.05 -17.06
N LYS A 177 -6.39 5.00 -17.64
CA LYS A 177 -7.36 6.11 -17.55
C LYS A 177 -7.85 6.28 -16.10
N ASN A 178 -8.06 5.15 -15.41
CA ASN A 178 -8.41 5.18 -14.00
C ASN A 178 -7.27 5.76 -13.14
N GLU A 179 -6.02 5.39 -13.40
CA GLU A 179 -4.85 5.96 -12.70
C GLU A 179 -4.75 7.48 -12.91
N ILE A 180 -4.99 7.98 -14.13
CA ILE A 180 -5.01 9.41 -14.44
C ILE A 180 -6.13 10.13 -13.68
N ASN A 181 -7.34 9.57 -13.68
CA ASN A 181 -8.47 10.13 -12.96
C ASN A 181 -8.22 10.21 -11.45
N ASN A 182 -7.62 9.18 -10.90
CA ASN A 182 -7.18 9.14 -9.50
C ASN A 182 -6.15 10.25 -9.21
N LEU A 183 -5.13 10.37 -10.06
CA LEU A 183 -4.10 11.40 -9.94
C LEU A 183 -4.71 12.80 -9.94
N ILE A 184 -5.59 13.10 -10.90
CA ILE A 184 -6.26 14.40 -11.01
C ILE A 184 -7.11 14.67 -9.76
N SER A 185 -7.86 13.67 -9.29
CA SER A 185 -8.68 13.78 -8.07
C SER A 185 -7.85 14.06 -6.83
N ILE A 186 -6.77 13.33 -6.65
CA ILE A 186 -5.84 13.52 -5.51
C ILE A 186 -5.15 14.89 -5.62
N LYS A 187 -4.73 15.29 -6.82
CA LYS A 187 -4.12 16.62 -7.04
C LYS A 187 -5.08 17.75 -6.65
N ASP A 188 -6.38 17.63 -6.95
CA ASP A 188 -7.39 18.61 -6.53
C ASP A 188 -7.59 18.61 -5.01
N ASN A 189 -7.63 17.44 -4.35
CA ASN A 189 -7.72 17.32 -2.90
C ASN A 189 -6.54 18.01 -2.17
N PHE A 190 -5.36 18.00 -2.79
CA PHE A 190 -4.14 18.57 -2.22
C PHE A 190 -3.70 19.91 -2.81
N LYS A 191 -4.54 20.58 -3.63
CA LYS A 191 -4.17 21.84 -4.31
C LYS A 191 -3.75 22.98 -3.39
N ASN A 192 -4.29 23.02 -2.16
CA ASN A 192 -3.97 24.02 -1.14
C ASN A 192 -2.93 23.54 -0.12
N ILE A 193 -2.38 22.34 -0.29
CA ILE A 193 -1.43 21.73 0.64
C ILE A 193 -0.01 21.86 0.07
N LYS A 194 0.82 22.69 0.69
CA LYS A 194 2.17 23.02 0.18
C LYS A 194 3.19 21.88 0.38
N TYR A 195 2.97 21.02 1.36
CA TYR A 195 3.91 19.96 1.70
C TYR A 195 3.71 18.63 0.92
N VAL A 196 2.67 18.55 0.07
CA VAL A 196 2.44 17.41 -0.82
C VAL A 196 2.59 17.85 -2.27
N VAL A 197 3.45 17.15 -3.01
CA VAL A 197 3.69 17.42 -4.43
C VAL A 197 3.17 16.24 -5.26
N ILE A 198 2.26 16.56 -6.18
CA ILE A 198 1.63 15.60 -7.09
C ILE A 198 1.94 16.01 -8.52
N PRO A 199 2.46 15.08 -9.36
CA PRO A 199 2.88 15.43 -10.71
C PRO A 199 1.74 15.94 -11.54
N THR A 200 2.05 16.77 -12.52
CA THR A 200 1.11 17.12 -13.60
C THR A 200 1.08 15.96 -14.58
N VAL A 201 -0.12 15.45 -14.88
CA VAL A 201 -0.32 14.42 -15.91
C VAL A 201 -0.74 15.06 -17.22
N TYR A 202 -0.42 14.43 -18.34
CA TYR A 202 -0.77 14.86 -19.70
C TYR A 202 -1.74 13.83 -20.33
N PRO A 203 -3.06 13.92 -20.09
CA PRO A 203 -4.04 12.90 -20.47
C PRO A 203 -4.15 12.65 -21.99
N LEU A 204 -3.78 13.63 -22.78
CA LEU A 204 -3.77 13.53 -24.25
C LEU A 204 -3.00 12.27 -24.72
N PHE A 205 -1.85 12.01 -24.15
CA PHE A 205 -1.01 10.88 -24.57
C PHE A 205 -1.66 9.52 -24.26
N THR A 206 -2.39 9.39 -23.15
CA THR A 206 -3.15 8.18 -22.85
C THR A 206 -4.39 8.05 -23.73
N THR A 207 -4.94 9.15 -24.23
CA THR A 207 -6.01 9.11 -25.24
C THR A 207 -5.49 8.60 -26.58
N LEU A 208 -4.27 8.97 -26.96
CA LEU A 208 -3.61 8.49 -28.18
C LEU A 208 -3.16 7.04 -28.05
N ASN A 209 -2.67 6.64 -26.88
CA ASN A 209 -2.26 5.25 -26.59
C ASN A 209 -2.63 4.89 -25.14
N GLU A 210 -3.62 4.04 -24.95
CA GLU A 210 -4.13 3.61 -23.64
C GLU A 210 -3.11 2.83 -22.79
N ASN A 211 -1.99 2.42 -23.36
CA ASN A 211 -0.91 1.73 -22.68
C ASN A 211 0.17 2.68 -22.17
N VAL A 212 -0.04 4.00 -22.27
CA VAL A 212 0.96 5.00 -21.90
C VAL A 212 0.38 6.06 -20.97
N ILE A 213 1.12 6.41 -19.92
CA ILE A 213 0.90 7.62 -19.13
C ILE A 213 2.13 8.51 -19.27
N VAL A 214 1.91 9.79 -19.57
CA VAL A 214 2.95 10.83 -19.56
C VAL A 214 2.65 11.80 -18.43
N MET A 215 3.62 12.03 -17.57
CA MET A 215 3.48 12.96 -16.46
C MET A 215 4.81 13.64 -16.11
N GLU A 216 4.71 14.73 -15.38
CA GLU A 216 5.84 15.47 -14.83
C GLU A 216 6.76 14.55 -14.02
N ARG A 217 8.08 14.71 -14.18
CA ARG A 217 9.05 14.05 -13.33
C ARG A 217 9.26 14.84 -12.05
N LEU A 218 8.86 14.28 -10.93
CA LEU A 218 9.24 14.83 -9.62
C LEU A 218 10.70 14.50 -9.29
N ILE A 219 11.39 15.46 -8.70
CA ILE A 219 12.77 15.32 -8.24
C ILE A 219 12.74 15.22 -6.72
N GLY A 220 13.30 14.15 -6.18
CA GLY A 220 13.36 13.90 -4.75
C GLY A 220 14.16 12.64 -4.45
N ASN A 221 14.44 12.41 -3.18
CA ASN A 221 15.22 11.29 -2.68
C ASN A 221 14.31 10.11 -2.33
N LYS A 222 14.83 8.91 -2.49
CA LYS A 222 14.23 7.72 -1.85
C LYS A 222 14.58 7.71 -0.36
N ILE A 223 13.84 6.92 0.42
CA ILE A 223 14.01 6.86 1.89
C ILE A 223 15.44 6.48 2.33
N GLN A 224 16.15 5.65 1.54
CA GLN A 224 17.53 5.26 1.80
C GLN A 224 18.53 6.37 1.50
N ASP A 225 18.17 7.30 0.61
CA ASP A 225 19.07 8.37 0.13
C ASP A 225 18.91 9.69 0.90
N ILE A 226 17.99 9.73 1.87
CA ILE A 226 17.81 10.90 2.73
C ILE A 226 19.06 11.05 3.61
N SER A 227 19.65 12.25 3.63
CA SER A 227 20.76 12.57 4.51
C SER A 227 20.42 12.29 5.98
N ILE A 228 21.38 11.75 6.75
CA ILE A 228 21.20 11.44 8.17
C ILE A 228 21.01 12.74 8.97
N ASN A 229 19.75 13.13 9.17
CA ASN A 229 19.36 14.30 9.94
C ASN A 229 18.07 14.00 10.71
N THR A 230 18.18 13.86 12.03
CA THR A 230 17.06 13.52 12.90
C THR A 230 15.89 14.50 12.76
N LYS A 231 16.17 15.81 12.71
CA LYS A 231 15.13 16.84 12.56
C LYS A 231 14.38 16.71 11.25
N LEU A 232 15.07 16.38 10.17
CA LEU A 232 14.48 16.16 8.85
C LEU A 232 13.59 14.90 8.86
N TYR A 233 14.02 13.83 9.52
CA TYR A 233 13.20 12.63 9.67
C TYR A 233 11.92 12.91 10.44
N GLU A 234 11.99 13.65 11.56
CA GLU A 234 10.82 14.04 12.36
C GLU A 234 9.81 14.85 11.52
N GLN A 235 10.29 15.78 10.69
CA GLN A 235 9.44 16.54 9.80
C GLN A 235 8.74 15.63 8.77
N TYR A 236 9.46 14.73 8.10
CA TYR A 236 8.86 13.80 7.15
C TYR A 236 7.85 12.83 7.81
N ILE A 237 8.12 12.38 9.04
CA ILE A 237 7.19 11.56 9.82
C ILE A 237 5.85 12.30 10.00
N LEU A 238 5.90 13.55 10.44
CA LEU A 238 4.70 14.37 10.64
C LEU A 238 3.95 14.60 9.31
N LEU A 239 4.65 14.90 8.22
CA LEU A 239 4.04 15.09 6.91
C LEU A 239 3.36 13.82 6.39
N LEU A 240 3.96 12.65 6.58
CA LEU A 240 3.36 11.36 6.19
C LEU A 240 2.10 11.06 7.00
N PHE A 241 2.11 11.32 8.30
CA PHE A 241 0.92 11.18 9.12
C PHE A 241 -0.18 12.15 8.70
N LYS A 242 0.16 13.43 8.51
CA LYS A 242 -0.80 14.45 8.04
C LYS A 242 -1.40 14.07 6.68
N LEU A 243 -0.58 13.59 5.75
CA LEU A 243 -1.04 13.09 4.45
C LEU A 243 -2.09 12.00 4.61
N THR A 244 -1.79 10.96 5.43
CA THR A 244 -2.66 9.81 5.64
C THR A 244 -3.94 10.21 6.38
N ILE A 245 -3.82 10.96 7.46
CA ILE A 245 -4.96 11.41 8.28
C ILE A 245 -5.90 12.29 7.44
N LYS A 246 -5.34 13.28 6.71
CA LYS A 246 -6.13 14.15 5.84
C LYS A 246 -6.89 13.35 4.79
N SER A 247 -6.21 12.48 4.07
CA SER A 247 -6.84 11.66 3.03
C SER A 247 -8.00 10.83 3.57
N LEU A 248 -7.82 10.17 4.71
CA LEU A 248 -8.84 9.31 5.31
C LEU A 248 -9.98 10.10 5.95
N LEU A 249 -9.65 11.07 6.81
CA LEU A 249 -10.65 11.72 7.67
C LEU A 249 -11.34 12.90 7.00
N TYR A 250 -10.73 13.55 6.02
CA TYR A 250 -11.30 14.74 5.35
C TYR A 250 -11.69 14.48 3.91
N ASP A 251 -10.80 13.85 3.12
CA ASP A 251 -11.06 13.61 1.71
C ASP A 251 -11.93 12.36 1.48
N GLY A 252 -12.02 11.47 2.48
CA GLY A 252 -12.75 10.20 2.37
C GLY A 252 -12.13 9.27 1.33
N CYS A 253 -10.80 9.32 1.20
CA CYS A 253 -10.07 8.46 0.29
C CYS A 253 -8.80 7.90 0.97
N TYR A 254 -8.24 6.85 0.39
CA TYR A 254 -6.99 6.27 0.85
C TYR A 254 -6.12 5.85 -0.33
N HIS A 255 -4.82 5.93 -0.15
CA HIS A 255 -3.86 5.38 -1.08
C HIS A 255 -3.59 3.93 -0.71
N GLY A 256 -4.07 2.99 -1.54
CA GLY A 256 -4.01 1.56 -1.23
C GLY A 256 -2.63 0.92 -1.45
N ASP A 257 -1.64 1.68 -1.91
CA ASP A 257 -0.29 1.19 -2.23
C ASP A 257 0.80 2.22 -1.88
N LEU A 258 0.67 2.92 -0.75
CA LEU A 258 1.60 3.97 -0.33
C LEU A 258 2.86 3.39 0.34
N HIS A 259 3.62 2.59 -0.41
CA HIS A 259 4.90 2.08 0.04
C HIS A 259 6.05 3.03 -0.32
N THR A 260 7.24 2.78 0.22
CA THR A 260 8.42 3.65 0.05
C THR A 260 8.82 3.86 -1.42
N GLY A 261 8.54 2.90 -2.32
CA GLY A 261 8.79 3.04 -3.75
C GLY A 261 7.92 4.11 -4.42
N ASN A 262 6.74 4.44 -3.85
CA ASN A 262 5.78 5.40 -4.38
C ASN A 262 5.89 6.80 -3.76
N ILE A 263 6.87 6.99 -2.85
CA ILE A 263 7.11 8.24 -2.14
C ILE A 263 8.50 8.80 -2.51
N LEU A 264 8.55 10.11 -2.76
CA LEU A 264 9.78 10.88 -2.89
C LEU A 264 9.86 11.89 -1.74
N PHE A 265 11.02 11.97 -1.12
CA PHE A 265 11.33 12.92 -0.07
C PHE A 265 12.07 14.12 -0.70
N ILE A 266 11.38 15.25 -0.74
CA ILE A 266 11.87 16.47 -1.40
C ILE A 266 12.42 17.38 -0.33
N THR A 267 13.73 17.63 -0.38
CA THR A 267 14.46 18.48 0.58
C THR A 267 14.76 19.81 -0.10
N GLU A 268 13.84 20.74 0.06
CA GLU A 268 14.00 22.16 -0.31
C GLU A 268 14.12 22.99 0.97
N GLU A 269 13.80 24.28 0.93
CA GLU A 269 13.72 25.13 2.13
C GLU A 269 12.76 24.53 3.17
N GLU A 270 11.61 24.02 2.70
CA GLU A 270 10.66 23.25 3.51
C GLU A 270 10.56 21.82 2.97
N PRO A 271 10.59 20.78 3.83
CA PRO A 271 10.45 19.40 3.42
C PRO A 271 9.07 19.12 2.81
N LYS A 272 9.04 18.35 1.70
CA LYS A 272 7.80 17.97 1.02
C LYS A 272 7.80 16.47 0.72
N ILE A 273 6.60 15.93 0.56
CA ILE A 273 6.34 14.55 0.14
C ILE A 273 5.85 14.55 -1.31
N GLY A 274 6.58 13.91 -2.20
CA GLY A 274 6.16 13.67 -3.58
C GLY A 274 5.49 12.30 -3.74
N LEU A 275 4.31 12.23 -4.36
CA LEU A 275 3.62 10.99 -4.69
C LEU A 275 3.76 10.71 -6.19
N ILE A 276 4.05 9.46 -6.58
CA ILE A 276 4.38 9.12 -7.98
C ILE A 276 3.58 7.96 -8.58
N ASP A 277 2.72 7.31 -7.82
CA ASP A 277 1.81 6.26 -8.32
C ASP A 277 0.40 6.47 -7.78
N PHE A 278 -0.62 6.27 -8.61
CA PHE A 278 -2.03 6.48 -8.26
C PHE A 278 -2.93 5.34 -8.76
N GLY A 279 -2.33 4.17 -9.00
CA GLY A 279 -3.01 2.99 -9.51
C GLY A 279 -4.07 2.44 -8.56
N ILE A 280 -3.88 2.59 -7.24
CA ILE A 280 -4.83 2.13 -6.22
C ILE A 280 -5.20 3.30 -5.31
N ILE A 281 -6.29 3.97 -5.62
CA ILE A 281 -6.94 4.96 -4.75
C ILE A 281 -8.33 4.46 -4.43
N GLY A 282 -8.59 4.19 -3.15
CA GLY A 282 -9.90 3.79 -2.68
C GLY A 282 -10.70 4.97 -2.13
N LYS A 283 -12.02 4.83 -2.16
CA LYS A 283 -12.96 5.78 -1.53
C LYS A 283 -13.69 5.07 -0.40
N ILE A 284 -14.00 5.81 0.63
CA ILE A 284 -14.80 5.37 1.77
C ILE A 284 -16.10 6.18 1.83
N SER A 285 -17.17 5.54 2.30
CA SER A 285 -18.45 6.22 2.46
C SER A 285 -18.37 7.31 3.53
N ARG A 286 -19.18 8.35 3.40
CA ARG A 286 -19.27 9.42 4.43
C ARG A 286 -19.59 8.87 5.82
N LYS A 287 -20.38 7.80 5.89
CA LYS A 287 -20.70 7.15 7.14
C LYS A 287 -19.44 6.55 7.76
N SER A 288 -18.73 5.69 7.02
CA SER A 288 -17.50 5.04 7.52
C SER A 288 -16.41 6.06 7.84
N GLN A 289 -16.32 7.15 7.06
CA GLN A 289 -15.43 8.27 7.34
C GLN A 289 -15.72 8.91 8.69
N ASN A 290 -16.99 9.23 8.98
CA ASN A 290 -17.40 9.81 10.26
C ASN A 290 -17.22 8.84 11.41
N ASP A 291 -17.55 7.56 11.24
CA ASP A 291 -17.39 6.55 12.28
C ASP A 291 -15.91 6.34 12.60
N PHE A 292 -15.05 6.29 11.58
CA PHE A 292 -13.61 6.19 11.76
C PHE A 292 -13.00 7.45 12.40
N TYR A 293 -13.44 8.65 11.98
CA TYR A 293 -13.06 9.90 12.61
C TYR A 293 -13.39 9.91 14.12
N ASN A 294 -14.61 9.55 14.47
CA ASN A 294 -15.05 9.50 15.87
C ASN A 294 -14.28 8.45 16.67
N PHE A 295 -14.01 7.28 16.08
CA PHE A 295 -13.19 6.24 16.70
C PHE A 295 -11.77 6.73 16.97
N MET A 296 -11.11 7.34 16.00
CA MET A 296 -9.75 7.85 16.14
C MET A 296 -9.66 8.98 17.18
N LYS A 297 -10.60 9.93 17.13
CA LYS A 297 -10.68 11.01 18.11
C LYS A 297 -10.85 10.49 19.53
N THR A 298 -11.85 9.64 19.75
CA THR A 298 -12.15 9.14 21.10
C THR A 298 -11.06 8.22 21.64
N SER A 299 -10.43 7.41 20.82
CA SER A 299 -9.38 6.48 21.26
C SER A 299 -8.04 7.16 21.52
N LEU A 300 -7.63 8.12 20.67
CA LEU A 300 -6.26 8.66 20.71
C LEU A 300 -6.19 10.03 21.41
N LEU A 301 -7.15 10.93 21.16
CA LEU A 301 -7.14 12.28 21.74
C LEU A 301 -7.87 12.30 23.09
N ASP A 302 -9.14 11.90 23.08
CA ASP A 302 -9.98 11.94 24.30
C ASP A 302 -9.58 10.83 25.29
N LYS A 303 -8.90 9.75 24.82
CA LYS A 303 -8.55 8.53 25.58
C LYS A 303 -9.75 7.88 26.26
N ASP A 304 -10.93 8.06 25.67
CA ASP A 304 -12.17 7.43 26.10
C ASP A 304 -12.33 6.08 25.38
N PHE A 305 -11.65 5.07 25.91
CA PHE A 305 -11.61 3.73 25.33
C PHE A 305 -12.96 3.02 25.38
N GLU A 306 -13.82 3.35 26.34
CA GLU A 306 -15.17 2.79 26.42
C GLU A 306 -15.99 3.29 25.24
N LYS A 307 -16.02 4.59 25.01
CA LYS A 307 -16.73 5.19 23.88
C LYS A 307 -16.15 4.73 22.54
N ALA A 308 -14.81 4.66 22.41
CA ALA A 308 -14.16 4.15 21.21
C ALA A 308 -14.57 2.69 20.92
N SER A 309 -14.58 1.83 21.94
CA SER A 309 -15.02 0.43 21.81
C SER A 309 -16.50 0.32 21.43
N HIS A 310 -17.34 1.20 21.95
CA HIS A 310 -18.75 1.27 21.55
C HIS A 310 -18.94 1.69 20.10
N ILE A 311 -18.20 2.70 19.63
CA ILE A 311 -18.23 3.11 18.22
C ILE A 311 -17.83 1.92 17.34
N MET A 312 -16.73 1.23 17.67
CA MET A 312 -16.27 0.07 16.91
C MET A 312 -17.33 -1.02 16.85
N THR A 313 -17.86 -1.45 18.01
CA THR A 313 -18.80 -2.57 18.08
C THR A 313 -20.16 -2.27 17.45
N THR A 314 -20.55 -1.00 17.38
CA THR A 314 -21.86 -0.58 16.83
C THR A 314 -21.79 -0.30 15.34
N HIS A 315 -20.68 0.26 14.84
CA HIS A 315 -20.60 0.84 13.49
C HIS A 315 -19.60 0.17 12.57
N MET A 316 -18.60 -0.54 13.13
CA MET A 316 -17.45 -1.00 12.35
C MET A 316 -17.38 -2.53 12.18
N LEU A 317 -18.35 -3.28 12.74
CA LEU A 317 -18.36 -4.75 12.66
C LEU A 317 -19.26 -5.30 11.57
N HIS A 318 -18.87 -6.47 11.06
CA HIS A 318 -19.62 -7.24 10.06
C HIS A 318 -19.73 -8.73 10.46
N PRO A 319 -20.89 -9.37 10.26
CA PRO A 319 -22.20 -8.73 10.07
C PRO A 319 -22.72 -8.13 11.37
N PRO A 320 -23.36 -6.95 11.35
CA PRO A 320 -23.84 -6.27 12.55
C PRO A 320 -24.83 -7.11 13.37
N SER A 321 -25.68 -7.89 12.71
CA SER A 321 -26.66 -8.79 13.34
C SER A 321 -25.99 -9.77 14.31
N LYS A 322 -24.84 -10.31 13.91
CA LYS A 322 -24.11 -11.30 14.72
C LYS A 322 -23.63 -10.75 16.07
N TYR A 323 -23.17 -9.50 16.10
CA TYR A 323 -22.85 -8.84 17.37
C TYR A 323 -24.11 -8.57 18.18
N ASN A 324 -25.20 -8.14 17.52
CA ASN A 324 -26.46 -7.83 18.20
C ASN A 324 -27.08 -9.05 18.88
N ASP A 325 -26.92 -10.25 18.32
CA ASP A 325 -27.46 -11.50 18.81
C ASP A 325 -26.64 -12.11 19.98
N LEU A 326 -25.47 -11.56 20.29
CA LEU A 326 -24.65 -12.03 21.41
C LEU A 326 -25.27 -11.70 22.77
N SER A 327 -25.00 -12.55 23.77
CA SER A 327 -25.39 -12.29 25.16
C SER A 327 -24.75 -11.01 25.70
N LEU A 328 -25.39 -10.36 26.68
CA LEU A 328 -24.85 -9.14 27.27
C LEU A 328 -23.46 -9.36 27.88
N SER A 329 -23.24 -10.49 28.54
CA SER A 329 -21.94 -10.85 29.12
C SER A 329 -20.86 -11.01 28.04
N THR A 330 -21.18 -11.61 26.90
CA THR A 330 -20.24 -11.74 25.75
C THR A 330 -19.89 -10.37 25.17
N LYS A 331 -20.90 -9.49 25.00
CA LYS A 331 -20.67 -8.11 24.53
C LYS A 331 -19.76 -7.33 25.47
N GLN A 332 -19.94 -7.43 26.76
CA GLN A 332 -19.10 -6.81 27.78
C GLN A 332 -17.65 -7.33 27.71
N ASN A 333 -17.47 -8.64 27.52
CA ASN A 333 -16.12 -9.21 27.36
C ASN A 333 -15.43 -8.69 26.09
N ILE A 334 -16.13 -8.63 24.96
CA ILE A 334 -15.58 -8.07 23.70
C ILE A 334 -15.14 -6.61 23.89
N VAL A 335 -16.00 -5.78 24.48
CA VAL A 335 -15.68 -4.38 24.77
C VAL A 335 -14.45 -4.27 25.67
N LYS A 336 -14.38 -5.07 26.73
CA LYS A 336 -13.23 -5.12 27.64
C LYS A 336 -11.94 -5.52 26.91
N ASP A 337 -11.99 -6.53 26.05
CA ASP A 337 -10.82 -7.00 25.30
C ASP A 337 -10.36 -5.94 24.30
N ILE A 338 -11.28 -5.25 23.61
CA ILE A 338 -10.95 -4.12 22.72
C ILE A 338 -10.29 -2.98 23.51
N ILE A 339 -10.82 -2.62 24.69
CA ILE A 339 -10.24 -1.60 25.58
C ILE A 339 -8.80 -1.97 25.96
N ASN A 340 -8.55 -3.24 26.29
CA ASN A 340 -7.21 -3.70 26.63
C ASN A 340 -6.24 -3.53 25.43
N VAL A 341 -6.65 -3.93 24.23
CA VAL A 341 -5.84 -3.77 23.01
C VAL A 341 -5.54 -2.29 22.74
N LEU A 342 -6.52 -1.39 22.88
CA LEU A 342 -6.32 0.05 22.68
C LEU A 342 -5.37 0.64 23.73
N LYS A 343 -5.49 0.25 25.01
CA LYS A 343 -4.58 0.68 26.08
C LYS A 343 -3.16 0.19 25.87
N ASP A 344 -2.98 -1.08 25.53
CA ASP A 344 -1.68 -1.67 25.28
C ASP A 344 -0.96 -0.97 24.13
N THR A 345 -1.69 -0.60 23.07
CA THR A 345 -1.15 0.16 21.95
C THR A 345 -0.59 1.53 22.35
N LEU A 346 -1.30 2.25 23.24
CA LEU A 346 -0.79 3.52 23.75
C LEU A 346 0.42 3.36 24.67
N HIS A 347 0.50 2.24 25.42
CA HIS A 347 1.66 1.94 26.25
C HIS A 347 2.89 1.52 25.45
N THR A 348 2.72 0.68 24.44
CA THR A 348 3.82 0.24 23.57
C THR A 348 4.29 1.33 22.62
N GLY A 349 3.44 2.31 22.34
CA GLY A 349 3.74 3.41 21.42
C GLY A 349 3.80 3.00 19.95
N THR A 350 3.23 1.84 19.59
CA THR A 350 3.26 1.29 18.24
C THR A 350 1.86 1.01 17.73
N PHE A 351 1.54 1.52 16.55
CA PHE A 351 0.32 1.22 15.81
C PHE A 351 0.70 0.35 14.60
N ASP A 352 1.08 -0.88 14.90
CA ASP A 352 1.71 -1.80 13.95
C ASP A 352 0.84 -3.01 13.61
N ILE A 353 1.42 -3.96 12.87
CA ILE A 353 0.78 -5.24 12.55
C ILE A 353 0.30 -5.96 13.82
N GLN A 354 1.03 -5.87 14.92
CA GLN A 354 0.67 -6.54 16.17
C GLN A 354 -0.61 -5.97 16.77
N PHE A 355 -0.78 -4.65 16.74
CA PHE A 355 -2.05 -4.02 17.13
C PHE A 355 -3.21 -4.55 16.28
N MET A 356 -3.06 -4.55 14.96
CA MET A 356 -4.10 -5.03 14.05
C MET A 356 -4.40 -6.52 14.25
N TYR A 357 -3.36 -7.32 14.45
CA TYR A 357 -3.51 -8.74 14.77
C TYR A 357 -4.29 -8.94 16.08
N ASN A 358 -3.91 -8.24 17.16
CA ASN A 358 -4.58 -8.36 18.46
C ASN A 358 -6.04 -7.97 18.37
N LEU A 359 -6.34 -6.88 17.67
CA LEU A 359 -7.72 -6.41 17.47
C LEU A 359 -8.56 -7.43 16.68
N ASN A 360 -8.03 -7.88 15.54
CA ASN A 360 -8.71 -8.87 14.71
C ASN A 360 -8.86 -10.21 15.44
N HIS A 361 -7.89 -10.60 16.27
CA HIS A 361 -7.97 -11.82 17.09
C HIS A 361 -9.08 -11.75 18.13
N VAL A 362 -9.29 -10.60 18.78
CA VAL A 362 -10.43 -10.38 19.69
C VAL A 362 -11.74 -10.58 18.93
N LEU A 363 -11.90 -9.98 17.77
CA LEU A 363 -13.12 -10.11 16.98
C LEU A 363 -13.33 -11.55 16.49
N TYR A 364 -12.28 -12.18 16.01
CA TYR A 364 -12.31 -13.54 15.47
C TYR A 364 -12.75 -14.59 16.50
N LYS A 365 -12.31 -14.51 17.75
CA LYS A 365 -12.78 -15.39 18.86
C LYS A 365 -14.31 -15.48 18.92
N HIS A 366 -14.98 -14.40 18.54
CA HIS A 366 -16.44 -14.30 18.55
C HIS A 366 -17.05 -14.43 17.15
N LYS A 367 -16.26 -14.88 16.17
CA LYS A 367 -16.64 -15.01 14.76
C LYS A 367 -17.14 -13.68 14.15
N LEU A 368 -16.60 -12.56 14.62
CA LEU A 368 -16.82 -11.21 14.11
C LEU A 368 -15.63 -10.78 13.27
N SER A 369 -15.84 -9.82 12.37
CA SER A 369 -14.81 -9.15 11.60
C SER A 369 -15.10 -7.66 11.51
N LEU A 370 -14.12 -6.87 11.11
CA LEU A 370 -14.39 -5.51 10.68
C LEU A 370 -15.22 -5.51 9.40
N ASP A 371 -16.02 -4.46 9.22
CA ASP A 371 -16.65 -4.18 7.94
C ASP A 371 -15.62 -3.97 6.84
N ARG A 372 -16.01 -4.22 5.60
CA ARG A 372 -15.12 -4.20 4.43
C ARG A 372 -14.38 -2.87 4.25
N GLU A 373 -15.07 -1.73 4.43
CA GLU A 373 -14.43 -0.42 4.29
C GLU A 373 -13.38 -0.19 5.38
N PHE A 374 -13.66 -0.61 6.62
CA PHE A 374 -12.69 -0.51 7.73
C PHE A 374 -11.51 -1.46 7.57
N CYS A 375 -11.70 -2.65 7.01
CA CYS A 375 -10.58 -3.52 6.63
C CYS A 375 -9.64 -2.85 5.62
N LYS A 376 -10.20 -2.16 4.62
CA LYS A 376 -9.43 -1.42 3.61
C LYS A 376 -8.69 -0.22 4.20
N ILE A 377 -9.34 0.54 5.09
CA ILE A 377 -8.71 1.63 5.85
C ILE A 377 -7.53 1.06 6.66
N GLN A 378 -7.76 -0.03 7.40
CA GLN A 378 -6.76 -0.68 8.23
C GLN A 378 -5.53 -1.09 7.39
N LEU A 379 -5.74 -1.73 6.23
CA LEU A 379 -4.66 -2.14 5.34
C LEU A 379 -3.89 -0.94 4.77
N SER A 380 -4.60 0.09 4.33
CA SER A 380 -3.99 1.32 3.81
C SER A 380 -3.14 2.02 4.87
N MET A 381 -3.63 2.12 6.11
CA MET A 381 -2.87 2.67 7.23
C MET A 381 -1.62 1.83 7.50
N LEU A 382 -1.72 0.50 7.49
CA LEU A 382 -0.59 -0.39 7.71
C LEU A 382 0.52 -0.15 6.67
N ILE A 383 0.17 -0.03 5.39
CA ILE A 383 1.13 0.24 4.32
C ILE A 383 1.77 1.62 4.52
N SER A 384 0.97 2.66 4.74
CA SER A 384 1.45 4.03 4.95
C SER A 384 2.33 4.15 6.20
N PHE A 385 1.93 3.49 7.29
CA PHE A 385 2.65 3.54 8.55
C PHE A 385 3.94 2.73 8.55
N SER A 386 4.05 1.71 7.69
CA SER A 386 5.32 1.00 7.52
C SER A 386 6.44 1.91 7.03
N VAL A 387 6.13 2.88 6.17
CA VAL A 387 7.08 3.91 5.72
C VAL A 387 7.49 4.81 6.86
N THR A 388 6.52 5.23 7.66
CA THR A 388 6.76 6.13 8.81
C THR A 388 7.59 5.44 9.88
N ASP A 389 7.35 4.15 10.14
CA ASP A 389 8.09 3.35 11.12
C ASP A 389 9.58 3.23 10.78
N VAL A 390 9.92 3.10 9.49
CA VAL A 390 11.33 3.11 9.04
C VAL A 390 12.05 4.40 9.43
N LEU A 391 11.36 5.54 9.38
CA LEU A 391 11.92 6.84 9.81
C LEU A 391 11.91 6.96 11.33
N CYS A 392 10.85 6.54 12.02
CA CYS A 392 10.74 6.59 13.48
C CYS A 392 11.88 5.84 14.18
N LYS A 393 12.32 4.69 13.64
CA LYS A 393 13.45 3.92 14.17
C LYS A 393 14.78 4.70 14.18
N LYS A 394 14.87 5.81 13.45
CA LYS A 394 16.03 6.71 13.41
C LYS A 394 15.87 7.93 14.32
N CYS A 395 14.72 8.08 15.00
CA CYS A 395 14.36 9.17 15.88
C CYS A 395 14.29 8.73 17.34
N LYS A 396 14.21 9.71 18.27
CA LYS A 396 14.16 9.44 19.72
C LYS A 396 12.73 9.14 20.22
N ASN A 397 11.75 9.81 19.62
CA ASN A 397 10.35 9.69 20.02
C ASN A 397 9.68 8.46 19.39
N THR A 398 8.62 7.99 20.01
CA THR A 398 7.85 6.84 19.55
C THR A 398 6.93 7.21 18.38
N PHE A 399 6.51 6.22 17.62
CA PHE A 399 5.53 6.35 16.56
C PHE A 399 4.25 7.06 17.04
N ILE A 400 3.71 6.64 18.19
CA ILE A 400 2.46 7.20 18.73
C ILE A 400 2.60 8.68 19.13
N HIS A 401 3.80 9.11 19.55
CA HIS A 401 4.08 10.51 19.84
C HIS A 401 3.86 11.40 18.61
N TYR A 402 4.50 11.05 17.49
CA TYR A 402 4.36 11.81 16.24
C TYR A 402 2.96 11.71 15.65
N PHE A 403 2.32 10.54 15.77
CA PHE A 403 0.96 10.35 15.29
C PHE A 403 -0.05 11.19 16.06
N SER A 404 0.05 11.22 17.40
CA SER A 404 -0.79 12.10 18.24
C SER A 404 -0.53 13.57 17.93
N GLN A 405 0.74 13.97 17.75
CA GLN A 405 1.07 15.34 17.35
C GLN A 405 0.43 15.72 16.01
N ALA A 406 0.53 14.85 15.00
CA ALA A 406 -0.08 15.10 13.70
C ALA A 406 -1.61 15.18 13.76
N LEU A 407 -2.25 14.36 14.61
CA LEU A 407 -3.68 14.43 14.88
C LEU A 407 -4.03 15.76 15.54
N ASP A 408 -3.34 16.14 16.62
CA ASP A 408 -3.58 17.40 17.33
C ASP A 408 -3.46 18.61 16.39
N GLU A 409 -2.42 18.65 15.57
CA GLU A 409 -2.23 19.72 14.59
C GLU A 409 -3.37 19.78 13.56
N ILE A 410 -3.82 18.63 13.04
CA ILE A 410 -4.94 18.58 12.07
C ILE A 410 -6.28 18.95 12.73
N PHE A 411 -6.54 18.53 13.96
CA PHE A 411 -7.82 18.77 14.63
C PHE A 411 -7.93 20.18 15.22
N ASN A 412 -6.81 20.77 15.71
CA ASN A 412 -6.80 22.08 16.34
C ASN A 412 -6.67 23.22 15.33
N ASP A 413 -5.89 23.05 14.27
CA ASP A 413 -5.64 24.08 13.26
C ASP A 413 -6.78 24.19 12.23
N GLY A 414 -7.81 23.32 12.33
CA GLY A 414 -9.02 23.37 11.51
C GLY A 414 -8.72 23.44 10.03
N LEU A 415 -7.93 22.50 9.48
CA LEU A 415 -7.55 22.44 8.05
C LEU A 415 -6.95 23.73 7.43
N ASN A 416 -6.57 24.71 8.22
CA ASN A 416 -5.65 25.76 7.77
C ASN A 416 -4.24 25.16 7.65
N ILE A 417 -4.17 24.12 6.82
CA ILE A 417 -2.90 23.53 6.38
C ILE A 417 -2.45 24.37 5.17
N GLU A 418 -2.24 25.67 5.42
CA GLU A 418 -1.52 26.54 4.52
C GLU A 418 -0.03 26.20 4.46
#